data_49e528169298af2ffe16aebf27477e48
#
_entry.id   49e528169298af2ffe16aebf27477e48
#
_cell.length_a   1.000
_cell.length_b   1.000
_cell.length_c   1.000
_cell.angle_alpha   90.00
_cell.angle_beta   90.00
_cell.angle_gamma   90.00
#
_symmetry.space_group_name_H-M   'P 1'
#
loop_
_entity.id
_entity.type
_entity.pdbx_description
1 polymer ?
#
loop_
_entity_poly.entity_id
_entity_poly.type
_entity_poly.pdbx_seq_one_letter_code
_entity_poly.pdbx_strand_id
1 'polypeptide(L)'
;MKRIKGLIAAPFTGFKEDGSVNLSAVERQQRFYKDNGISGVFACGTTGEGSSLTLDEKKALFKEWARFREDGFAVIGFLGGTSVPECRGLMKYAKECGLDAVAMTAPYYQKASSVKDLALTLAEVASAEPD
;
A
#
# COMPACT_ATOMS: atom_id res chain seq x y z
N MET A 1 -5.72 6.48 16.85
CA MET A 1 -5.55 6.47 15.38
C MET A 1 -5.30 7.89 14.87
N LYS A 2 -4.16 8.14 14.19
CA LYS A 2 -3.84 9.46 13.61
C LYS A 2 -4.74 9.69 12.38
N ARG A 3 -5.44 10.83 12.32
CA ARG A 3 -6.29 11.17 11.17
C ARG A 3 -5.43 11.67 10.02
N ILE A 4 -5.41 10.95 8.90
CA ILE A 4 -4.76 11.37 7.66
C ILE A 4 -5.60 12.47 7.01
N LYS A 5 -4.97 13.59 6.63
CA LYS A 5 -5.61 14.76 6.01
C LYS A 5 -4.83 15.21 4.79
N GLY A 6 -5.49 15.95 3.90
CA GLY A 6 -4.88 16.50 2.69
C GLY A 6 -5.01 15.58 1.49
N LEU A 7 -4.29 15.91 0.43
CA LEU A 7 -4.28 15.15 -0.82
C LEU A 7 -3.30 13.99 -0.72
N ILE A 8 -3.76 12.81 -1.14
CA ILE A 8 -2.95 11.59 -1.18
C ILE A 8 -2.75 11.19 -2.65
N ALA A 9 -1.49 11.09 -3.08
CA ALA A 9 -1.17 10.64 -4.42
C ALA A 9 -1.16 9.10 -4.51
N ALA A 10 -1.55 8.58 -5.67
CA ALA A 10 -1.30 7.20 -6.05
C ALA A 10 -0.04 7.16 -6.93
N PRO A 11 1.14 6.83 -6.38
CA PRO A 11 2.38 6.88 -7.13
C PRO A 11 2.45 5.77 -8.17
N PHE A 12 3.14 6.03 -9.28
CA PHE A 12 3.60 4.99 -10.19
C PHE A 12 4.71 4.17 -9.55
N THR A 13 4.77 2.89 -9.86
CA THR A 13 5.97 2.09 -9.58
C THR A 13 7.00 2.33 -10.68
N GLY A 14 8.18 2.80 -10.32
CA GLY A 14 9.30 2.91 -11.26
C GLY A 14 9.89 1.53 -11.55
N PHE A 15 10.20 1.25 -12.82
CA PHE A 15 10.90 0.04 -13.24
C PHE A 15 12.22 0.40 -13.92
N LYS A 16 13.17 -0.51 -13.89
CA LYS A 16 14.40 -0.46 -14.67
C LYS A 16 14.19 -1.11 -16.03
N GLU A 17 15.18 -0.99 -16.92
CA GLU A 17 15.13 -1.58 -18.27
C GLU A 17 14.98 -3.11 -18.25
N ASP A 18 15.49 -3.76 -17.20
CA ASP A 18 15.36 -5.21 -16.99
C ASP A 18 14.01 -5.65 -16.41
N GLY A 19 13.10 -4.71 -16.19
CA GLY A 19 11.78 -4.95 -15.60
C GLY A 19 11.76 -5.03 -14.07
N SER A 20 12.90 -4.95 -13.38
CA SER A 20 12.93 -4.93 -11.92
C SER A 20 12.47 -3.59 -11.35
N VAL A 21 11.90 -3.60 -10.14
CA VAL A 21 11.45 -2.38 -9.46
C VAL A 21 12.63 -1.43 -9.21
N ASN A 22 12.46 -0.17 -9.56
CA ASN A 22 13.44 0.89 -9.33
C ASN A 22 13.10 1.66 -8.04
N LEU A 23 13.59 1.18 -6.92
CA LEU A 23 13.36 1.81 -5.61
C LEU A 23 13.93 3.24 -5.53
N SER A 24 15.00 3.56 -6.28
CA SER A 24 15.57 4.92 -6.25
C SER A 24 14.63 6.00 -6.83
N ALA A 25 13.59 5.61 -7.56
CA ALA A 25 12.58 6.53 -8.05
C ALA A 25 11.70 7.10 -6.93
N VAL A 26 11.56 6.37 -5.81
CA VAL A 26 10.68 6.72 -4.69
C VAL A 26 11.05 8.07 -4.08
N GLU A 27 12.34 8.32 -3.84
CA GLU A 27 12.81 9.59 -3.28
C GLU A 27 12.45 10.79 -4.17
N ARG A 28 12.63 10.67 -5.50
CA ARG A 28 12.28 11.75 -6.44
C ARG A 28 10.77 12.01 -6.45
N GLN A 29 9.97 10.93 -6.43
CA GLN A 29 8.52 11.04 -6.37
C GLN A 29 8.06 11.70 -5.07
N GLN A 30 8.62 11.28 -3.93
CA GLN A 30 8.29 11.86 -2.64
C GLN A 30 8.57 13.38 -2.61
N ARG A 31 9.76 13.78 -3.07
CA ARG A 31 10.14 15.21 -3.16
C ARG A 31 9.16 15.97 -4.04
N PHE A 32 8.88 15.46 -5.24
CA PHE A 32 7.91 16.07 -6.14
C PHE A 32 6.53 16.22 -5.51
N TYR A 33 6.04 15.20 -4.82
CA TYR A 33 4.74 15.28 -4.14
C TYR A 33 4.71 16.32 -3.04
N LYS A 34 5.73 16.39 -2.21
CA LYS A 34 5.84 17.41 -1.15
C LYS A 34 5.89 18.83 -1.72
N ASP A 35 6.71 19.06 -2.73
CA ASP A 35 6.85 20.37 -3.38
C ASP A 35 5.54 20.85 -4.02
N ASN A 36 4.63 19.92 -4.32
CA ASN A 36 3.30 20.20 -4.87
C ASN A 36 2.15 20.09 -3.85
N GLY A 37 2.44 20.11 -2.56
CA GLY A 37 1.43 20.15 -1.50
C GLY A 37 0.67 18.83 -1.27
N ILE A 38 1.21 17.71 -1.75
CA ILE A 38 0.67 16.37 -1.47
C ILE A 38 1.06 15.94 -0.06
N SER A 39 0.10 15.43 0.69
CA SER A 39 0.25 15.09 2.11
C SER A 39 0.49 13.58 2.35
N GLY A 40 0.71 12.82 1.32
CA GLY A 40 1.03 11.39 1.45
C GLY A 40 0.84 10.60 0.18
N VAL A 41 1.08 9.31 0.27
CA VAL A 41 0.99 8.37 -0.86
C VAL A 41 0.16 7.15 -0.52
N PHE A 42 -0.48 6.59 -1.57
CA PHE A 42 -1.18 5.32 -1.57
C PHE A 42 -0.38 4.35 -2.45
N ALA A 43 0.62 3.71 -1.84
CA ALA A 43 1.60 2.88 -2.54
C ALA A 43 1.03 1.53 -2.98
N CYS A 44 1.47 1.03 -4.12
CA CYS A 44 1.08 -0.26 -4.72
C CYS A 44 -0.41 -0.39 -5.06
N GLY A 45 -1.11 0.74 -5.24
CA GLY A 45 -2.47 0.75 -5.78
C GLY A 45 -2.49 0.43 -7.29
N THR A 46 -3.64 0.65 -7.95
CA THR A 46 -3.80 0.40 -9.40
C THR A 46 -2.82 1.22 -10.24
N THR A 47 -2.65 2.50 -9.93
CA THR A 47 -1.69 3.38 -10.60
C THR A 47 -0.24 2.89 -10.44
N GLY A 48 0.08 2.30 -9.29
CA GLY A 48 1.38 1.70 -9.01
C GLY A 48 1.51 0.24 -9.47
N GLU A 49 0.61 -0.22 -10.34
CA GLU A 49 0.61 -1.58 -10.91
C GLU A 49 0.62 -2.71 -9.86
N GLY A 50 0.05 -2.42 -8.68
CA GLY A 50 0.13 -3.30 -7.52
C GLY A 50 -0.38 -4.72 -7.73
N SER A 51 -1.31 -4.96 -8.66
CA SER A 51 -1.78 -6.30 -9.01
C SER A 51 -0.76 -7.13 -9.81
N SER A 52 0.21 -6.47 -10.44
CA SER A 52 1.27 -7.10 -11.24
C SER A 52 2.58 -7.29 -10.46
N LEU A 53 2.69 -6.67 -9.28
CA LEU A 53 3.86 -6.78 -8.41
C LEU A 53 3.83 -8.08 -7.60
N THR A 54 4.98 -8.70 -7.49
CA THR A 54 5.20 -9.81 -6.54
C THR A 54 5.10 -9.33 -5.08
N LEU A 55 4.93 -10.25 -4.16
CA LEU A 55 4.92 -9.96 -2.72
C LEU A 55 6.21 -9.29 -2.24
N ASP A 56 7.36 -9.74 -2.75
CA ASP A 56 8.66 -9.20 -2.37
C ASP A 56 8.85 -7.78 -2.90
N GLU A 57 8.39 -7.48 -4.12
CA GLU A 57 8.41 -6.13 -4.68
C GLU A 57 7.51 -5.18 -3.88
N LYS A 58 6.31 -5.62 -3.49
CA LYS A 58 5.43 -4.83 -2.60
C LYS A 58 6.09 -4.53 -1.26
N LYS A 59 6.72 -5.54 -0.64
CA LYS A 59 7.46 -5.37 0.61
C LYS A 59 8.62 -4.38 0.45
N ALA A 60 9.38 -4.49 -0.64
CA ALA A 60 10.48 -3.57 -0.92
C ALA A 60 9.98 -2.13 -1.07
N LEU A 61 8.86 -1.93 -1.80
CA LEU A 61 8.23 -0.62 -1.94
C LEU A 61 7.68 -0.09 -0.62
N PHE A 62 7.02 -0.91 0.20
CA PHE A 62 6.54 -0.50 1.52
C PHE A 62 7.70 -0.01 2.40
N LYS A 63 8.79 -0.79 2.44
CA LYS A 63 9.98 -0.42 3.19
C LYS A 63 10.61 0.87 2.69
N GLU A 64 10.69 1.04 1.38
CA GLU A 64 11.29 2.25 0.80
C GLU A 64 10.41 3.48 1.05
N TRP A 65 9.09 3.40 0.81
CA TRP A 65 8.17 4.49 1.11
C TRP A 65 8.14 4.86 2.59
N ALA A 66 8.24 3.87 3.50
CA ALA A 66 8.26 4.09 4.94
C ALA A 66 9.40 5.01 5.40
N ARG A 67 10.54 5.04 4.68
CA ARG A 67 11.66 5.94 4.98
C ARG A 67 11.31 7.42 4.87
N PHE A 68 10.29 7.74 4.10
CA PHE A 68 9.84 9.11 3.84
C PHE A 68 8.58 9.49 4.64
N ARG A 69 8.14 8.60 5.51
CA ARG A 69 7.04 8.87 6.42
C ARG A 69 7.47 9.93 7.45
N GLU A 70 6.66 10.98 7.58
CA GLU A 70 6.90 12.06 8.53
C GLU A 70 5.58 12.75 8.90
N ASP A 71 5.63 13.69 9.85
CA ASP A 71 4.48 14.54 10.14
C ASP A 71 4.10 15.40 8.92
N GLY A 72 2.86 15.23 8.44
CA GLY A 72 2.37 15.89 7.24
C GLY A 72 2.55 15.10 5.94
N PHE A 73 3.25 13.94 5.97
CA PHE A 73 3.36 13.07 4.82
C PHE A 73 3.12 11.60 5.21
N ALA A 74 1.90 11.13 4.97
CA ALA A 74 1.48 9.78 5.32
C ALA A 74 1.81 8.75 4.24
N VAL A 75 2.10 7.53 4.65
CA VAL A 75 2.29 6.39 3.75
C VAL A 75 1.23 5.33 4.00
N ILE A 76 0.41 5.08 2.99
CA ILE A 76 -0.65 4.07 2.99
C ILE A 76 -0.21 2.93 2.07
N GLY A 77 -0.17 1.71 2.57
CA GLY A 77 0.19 0.52 1.78
C GLY A 77 -1.06 -0.20 1.25
N PHE A 78 -1.13 -0.44 -0.05
CA PHE A 78 -2.21 -1.24 -0.62
C PHE A 78 -1.85 -2.72 -0.59
N LEU A 79 -2.66 -3.51 0.13
CA LEU A 79 -2.42 -4.93 0.36
C LEU A 79 -2.75 -5.80 -0.86
N GLY A 80 -3.65 -5.33 -1.71
CA GLY A 80 -4.23 -6.15 -2.77
C GLY A 80 -5.65 -6.59 -2.40
N GLY A 81 -6.07 -7.79 -2.81
CA GLY A 81 -7.43 -8.18 -2.53
C GLY A 81 -7.83 -9.62 -2.79
N THR A 82 -7.02 -10.48 -3.40
CA THR A 82 -7.46 -11.84 -3.78
C THR A 82 -6.97 -12.92 -2.83
N SER A 83 -5.75 -12.81 -2.32
CA SER A 83 -5.17 -13.80 -1.40
C SER A 83 -5.21 -13.29 0.03
N VAL A 84 -6.11 -13.83 0.84
CA VAL A 84 -6.23 -13.47 2.27
C VAL A 84 -4.92 -13.69 3.03
N PRO A 85 -4.21 -14.84 2.91
CA PRO A 85 -2.94 -15.04 3.59
C PRO A 85 -1.87 -14.01 3.20
N GLU A 86 -1.79 -13.63 1.91
CA GLU A 86 -0.85 -12.61 1.45
C GLU A 86 -1.20 -11.23 2.00
N CYS A 87 -2.48 -10.85 1.97
CA CYS A 87 -2.93 -9.58 2.56
C CYS A 87 -2.62 -9.51 4.05
N ARG A 88 -2.83 -10.59 4.80
CA ARG A 88 -2.47 -10.68 6.24
C ARG A 88 -0.97 -10.54 6.46
N GLY A 89 -0.17 -11.20 5.63
CA GLY A 89 1.30 -11.10 5.67
C GLY A 89 1.80 -9.68 5.37
N LEU A 90 1.24 -9.04 4.35
CA LEU A 90 1.56 -7.65 4.00
C LEU A 90 1.11 -6.65 5.07
N MET A 91 -0.04 -6.89 5.72
CA MET A 91 -0.51 -6.04 6.83
C MET A 91 0.49 -6.04 7.99
N LYS A 92 0.95 -7.23 8.43
CA LYS A 92 1.99 -7.34 9.47
C LYS A 92 3.27 -6.62 9.06
N TYR A 93 3.72 -6.85 7.83
CA TYR A 93 4.92 -6.20 7.32
C TYR A 93 4.78 -4.67 7.22
N ALA A 94 3.62 -4.16 6.82
CA ALA A 94 3.34 -2.72 6.81
C ALA A 94 3.45 -2.10 8.21
N LYS A 95 2.96 -2.79 9.24
CA LYS A 95 3.12 -2.37 10.64
C LYS A 95 4.58 -2.40 11.09
N GLU A 96 5.32 -3.48 10.76
CA GLU A 96 6.76 -3.59 11.04
C GLU A 96 7.57 -2.45 10.40
N CYS A 97 7.22 -2.06 9.15
CA CYS A 97 7.81 -0.91 8.48
C CYS A 97 7.35 0.44 9.05
N GLY A 98 6.29 0.46 9.86
CA GLY A 98 5.75 1.67 10.46
C GLY A 98 4.91 2.50 9.50
N LEU A 99 4.20 1.91 8.53
CA LEU A 99 3.26 2.63 7.67
C LEU A 99 2.13 3.24 8.52
N ASP A 100 1.57 4.36 8.05
CA ASP A 100 0.49 5.07 8.77
C ASP A 100 -0.86 4.36 8.65
N ALA A 101 -1.07 3.64 7.55
CA ALA A 101 -2.28 2.88 7.28
C ALA A 101 -2.06 1.83 6.19
N VAL A 102 -3.01 0.92 6.09
CA VAL A 102 -3.15 0.00 4.97
C VAL A 102 -4.54 0.09 4.38
N ALA A 103 -4.67 -0.34 3.12
CA ALA A 103 -5.95 -0.44 2.43
C ALA A 103 -6.02 -1.74 1.63
N MET A 104 -7.23 -2.23 1.42
CA MET A 104 -7.49 -3.33 0.48
C MET A 104 -8.81 -3.09 -0.25
N THR A 105 -8.96 -3.71 -1.42
CA THR A 105 -10.25 -3.79 -2.11
C THR A 105 -10.92 -5.12 -1.80
N ALA A 106 -12.21 -5.20 -2.13
CA ALA A 106 -12.88 -6.47 -2.26
C ALA A 106 -12.12 -7.39 -3.26
N PRO A 107 -12.15 -8.71 -3.08
CA PRO A 107 -11.63 -9.64 -4.08
C PRO A 107 -12.25 -9.35 -5.45
N TYR A 108 -11.42 -9.09 -6.46
CA TYR A 108 -11.90 -8.61 -7.76
C TYR A 108 -12.06 -9.72 -8.80
N TYR A 109 -11.37 -10.84 -8.66
CA TYR A 109 -11.47 -11.99 -9.56
C TYR A 109 -12.60 -12.92 -9.10
N GLN A 110 -12.49 -13.48 -7.90
CA GLN A 110 -13.58 -14.26 -7.29
C GLN A 110 -14.32 -13.35 -6.32
N LYS A 111 -15.47 -12.87 -6.75
CA LYS A 111 -16.30 -11.96 -5.95
C LYS A 111 -16.93 -12.69 -4.77
N ALA A 112 -17.01 -11.99 -3.65
CA ALA A 112 -17.77 -12.47 -2.49
C ALA A 112 -19.24 -12.73 -2.88
N SER A 113 -19.80 -13.82 -2.39
CA SER A 113 -21.18 -14.23 -2.71
C SER A 113 -22.24 -13.36 -2.03
N SER A 114 -21.85 -12.66 -0.97
CA SER A 114 -22.72 -11.76 -0.21
C SER A 114 -21.91 -10.62 0.46
N VAL A 115 -22.63 -9.58 0.87
CA VAL A 115 -22.03 -8.50 1.71
C VAL A 115 -21.47 -9.05 3.02
N LYS A 116 -22.12 -10.08 3.58
CA LYS A 116 -21.65 -10.74 4.80
C LYS A 116 -20.30 -11.43 4.56
N ASP A 117 -20.15 -12.16 3.46
CA ASP A 117 -18.89 -12.85 3.15
C ASP A 117 -17.77 -11.86 2.86
N LEU A 118 -18.09 -10.75 2.18
CA LEU A 118 -17.14 -9.67 2.00
C LEU A 118 -16.68 -9.09 3.35
N ALA A 119 -17.62 -8.79 4.24
CA ALA A 119 -17.30 -8.26 5.56
C ALA A 119 -16.44 -9.23 6.38
N LEU A 120 -16.72 -10.52 6.33
CA LEU A 120 -15.92 -11.54 7.00
C LEU A 120 -14.49 -11.62 6.43
N THR A 121 -14.35 -11.58 5.10
CA THR A 121 -13.05 -11.58 4.44
C THR A 121 -12.21 -10.37 4.85
N LEU A 122 -12.81 -9.17 4.85
CA LEU A 122 -12.12 -7.95 5.27
C LEU A 122 -11.74 -7.99 6.76
N ALA A 123 -12.65 -8.49 7.62
CA ALA A 123 -12.42 -8.64 9.04
C ALA A 123 -11.29 -9.66 9.33
N GLU A 124 -11.21 -10.75 8.56
CA GLU A 124 -10.14 -11.73 8.70
C GLU A 124 -8.77 -11.12 8.40
N VAL A 125 -8.66 -10.31 7.34
CA VAL A 125 -7.41 -9.58 7.05
C VAL A 125 -7.11 -8.58 8.15
N ALA A 126 -8.09 -7.76 8.56
CA ALA A 126 -7.92 -6.74 9.60
C ALA A 126 -7.51 -7.34 10.94
N SER A 127 -7.96 -8.55 11.27
CA SER A 127 -7.59 -9.24 12.53
C SER A 127 -6.11 -9.67 12.60
N ALA A 128 -5.35 -9.55 11.51
CA ALA A 128 -3.91 -9.85 11.53
C ALA A 128 -3.13 -8.83 12.39
N GLU A 129 -3.61 -7.57 12.42
CA GLU A 129 -3.08 -6.46 13.23
C GLU A 129 -4.26 -5.57 13.63
N PRO A 130 -4.89 -5.81 14.80
CA PRO A 130 -6.14 -5.15 15.20
C PRO A 130 -5.98 -3.69 15.65
N ASP A 131 -4.74 -3.18 15.87
CA ASP A 131 -4.48 -1.85 16.45
C ASP A 131 -4.19 -0.77 15.38
#